data_dc5e2a941f6be56fb966a421b24bf952
#
_entry.id   dc5e2a941f6be56fb966a421b24bf952
#
_cell.length_a   1.000
_cell.length_b   1.000
_cell.length_c   1.000
_cell.angle_alpha   90.00
_cell.angle_beta   90.00
_cell.angle_gamma   90.00
#
_symmetry.space_group_name_H-M   'P 1'
#
loop_
_entity.id
_entity.type
_entity.pdbx_description
1 polymer ?
#
loop_
_entity_poly.entity_id
_entity_poly.type
_entity_poly.pdbx_seq_one_letter_code
_entity_poly.pdbx_strand_id
1 'polypeptide(L)'
;MFAVKRALDWVEQGKIPDVVVRSGIRSLLRSRLSDLKAGDAARAAELTEQFVAQMSAAPVAPLPGLANEQHYEVPQEFFGAVLGPNRKYSSCYYENESQPLAAAEAAALRVTCERAGLSDGQDVLELGCGWGSLSLWMATHYPRSRITAVSNSSSQRAYIESQAAERGLANLQVITCDMNVFAAPAQYDRIVSVEMFEHMRNWQVLFGRVAGWLRADGRFFMHVFVHRSVPYAFEDSGADDWMSRHFFSGGMMPSDELPLRFQDALRLESRWRWDGRHYERTANAWLANMDARRAEIWPVLERVYGVAEAPRWWSRWRMFFMACAELWGYDGGQQWWVSHYLFSRRESVT
;
A
#
# COMPACT_ATOMS: atom_id res chain seq x y z
N MET A 1 25.06 17.81 4.00
CA MET A 1 24.25 17.93 2.76
C MET A 1 25.00 17.49 1.50
N PHE A 2 26.20 18.05 1.14
CA PHE A 2 26.94 17.68 -0.07
C PHE A 2 27.38 16.20 -0.13
N ALA A 3 27.82 15.62 0.97
CA ALA A 3 28.28 14.23 1.04
C ALA A 3 27.13 13.21 0.82
N VAL A 4 25.96 13.45 1.40
CA VAL A 4 24.78 12.57 1.24
C VAL A 4 24.28 12.60 -0.19
N LYS A 5 24.16 13.79 -0.81
CA LYS A 5 23.73 13.92 -2.21
C LYS A 5 24.68 13.17 -3.17
N ARG A 6 25.99 13.25 -2.93
CA ARG A 6 27.00 12.54 -3.73
C ARG A 6 26.95 11.02 -3.53
N ALA A 7 26.69 10.57 -2.31
CA ALA A 7 26.53 9.16 -2.00
C ALA A 7 25.28 8.58 -2.70
N LEU A 8 24.16 9.30 -2.64
CA LEU A 8 22.92 8.92 -3.35
C LEU A 8 23.12 8.85 -4.87
N ASP A 9 23.84 9.80 -5.47
CA ASP A 9 24.14 9.77 -6.90
C ASP A 9 24.98 8.53 -7.27
N TRP A 10 25.94 8.12 -6.44
CA TRP A 10 26.69 6.88 -6.65
C TRP A 10 25.83 5.62 -6.52
N VAL A 11 24.87 5.60 -5.59
CA VAL A 11 23.90 4.51 -5.44
C VAL A 11 23.01 4.42 -6.69
N GLU A 12 22.48 5.55 -7.15
CA GLU A 12 21.65 5.62 -8.36
C GLU A 12 22.40 5.25 -9.64
N GLN A 13 23.74 5.39 -9.65
CA GLN A 13 24.60 4.91 -10.71
C GLN A 13 24.99 3.42 -10.58
N GLY A 14 24.49 2.72 -9.56
CA GLY A 14 24.81 1.31 -9.32
C GLY A 14 26.26 1.05 -8.89
N LYS A 15 26.97 2.05 -8.38
CA LYS A 15 28.40 1.97 -8.01
C LYS A 15 28.62 1.47 -6.59
N ILE A 16 27.58 1.39 -5.78
CA ILE A 16 27.67 1.02 -4.37
C ILE A 16 27.09 -0.38 -4.17
N PRO A 17 27.79 -1.30 -3.50
CA PRO A 17 27.29 -2.63 -3.21
C PRO A 17 26.02 -2.60 -2.32
N ASP A 18 25.10 -3.54 -2.53
CA ASP A 18 23.81 -3.60 -1.81
C ASP A 18 23.97 -3.61 -0.28
N VAL A 19 24.99 -4.32 0.24
CA VAL A 19 25.26 -4.39 1.68
C VAL A 19 25.53 -3.00 2.29
N VAL A 20 26.19 -2.13 1.54
CA VAL A 20 26.48 -0.75 1.96
C VAL A 20 25.23 0.11 1.86
N VAL A 21 24.45 -0.03 0.76
CA VAL A 21 23.17 0.66 0.58
C VAL A 21 22.21 0.30 1.73
N ARG A 22 22.04 -0.98 2.03
CA ARG A 22 21.18 -1.47 3.14
C ARG A 22 21.66 -0.93 4.50
N SER A 23 22.98 -0.89 4.73
CA SER A 23 23.54 -0.31 5.97
C SER A 23 23.22 1.19 6.09
N GLY A 24 23.32 1.94 4.97
CA GLY A 24 22.92 3.34 4.90
C GLY A 24 21.43 3.53 5.21
N ILE A 25 20.56 2.72 4.61
CA ILE A 25 19.11 2.72 4.87
C ILE A 25 18.83 2.48 6.35
N ARG A 26 19.44 1.48 6.98
CA ARG A 26 19.27 1.22 8.43
C ARG A 26 19.73 2.40 9.30
N SER A 27 20.76 3.13 8.86
CA SER A 27 21.21 4.34 9.57
C SER A 27 20.16 5.45 9.48
N LEU A 28 19.55 5.67 8.31
CA LEU A 28 18.46 6.65 8.12
C LEU A 28 17.22 6.27 8.94
N LEU A 29 16.86 4.99 8.99
CA LEU A 29 15.74 4.52 9.83
C LEU A 29 15.98 4.77 11.31
N ARG A 30 17.21 4.57 11.78
CA ARG A 30 17.61 4.87 13.15
C ARG A 30 17.50 6.38 13.46
N SER A 31 17.94 7.23 12.54
CA SER A 31 17.77 8.68 12.64
C SER A 31 16.29 9.06 12.70
N ARG A 32 15.47 8.51 11.80
CA ARG A 32 14.02 8.75 11.79
C ARG A 32 13.36 8.42 13.14
N LEU A 33 13.67 7.27 13.72
CA LEU A 33 13.13 6.88 15.03
C LEU A 33 13.58 7.82 16.16
N SER A 34 14.82 8.32 16.08
CA SER A 34 15.34 9.34 17.01
C SER A 34 14.58 10.66 16.87
N ASP A 35 14.33 11.11 15.64
CA ASP A 35 13.63 12.37 15.35
C ASP A 35 12.17 12.32 15.80
N LEU A 36 11.51 11.18 15.59
CA LEU A 36 10.15 10.93 16.05
C LEU A 36 10.03 10.81 17.58
N LYS A 37 11.16 10.66 18.30
CA LYS A 37 11.16 10.38 19.75
C LYS A 37 10.15 9.27 20.12
N ALA A 38 10.11 8.23 19.32
CA ALA A 38 9.10 7.15 19.41
C ALA A 38 9.10 6.40 20.75
N GLY A 39 10.16 6.55 21.57
CA GLY A 39 10.26 6.02 22.92
C GLY A 39 9.65 6.93 24.01
N ASP A 40 9.27 8.17 23.70
CA ASP A 40 8.64 9.12 24.62
C ASP A 40 7.12 9.10 24.39
N ALA A 41 6.38 8.51 25.31
CA ALA A 41 4.92 8.34 25.21
C ALA A 41 4.17 9.69 25.18
N ALA A 42 4.62 10.70 25.94
CA ALA A 42 3.99 12.02 25.96
C ALA A 42 4.20 12.73 24.63
N ARG A 43 5.42 12.66 24.09
CA ARG A 43 5.73 13.25 22.79
C ARG A 43 5.02 12.54 21.65
N ALA A 44 4.93 11.22 21.69
CA ALA A 44 4.19 10.43 20.69
C ALA A 44 2.69 10.80 20.67
N ALA A 45 2.08 11.00 21.83
CA ALA A 45 0.70 11.47 21.95
C ALA A 45 0.53 12.87 21.34
N GLU A 46 1.40 13.82 21.71
CA GLU A 46 1.36 15.19 21.16
C GLU A 46 1.49 15.21 19.63
N LEU A 47 2.45 14.47 19.06
CA LEU A 47 2.65 14.36 17.62
C LEU A 47 1.42 13.75 16.93
N THR A 48 0.79 12.76 17.56
CA THR A 48 -0.43 12.13 17.04
C THR A 48 -1.60 13.11 17.01
N GLU A 49 -1.81 13.90 18.07
CA GLU A 49 -2.87 14.92 18.09
C GLU A 49 -2.65 16.01 17.04
N GLN A 50 -1.42 16.49 16.89
CA GLN A 50 -1.08 17.47 15.84
C GLN A 50 -1.33 16.88 14.45
N PHE A 51 -0.96 15.62 14.23
CA PHE A 51 -1.17 14.95 12.95
C PHE A 51 -2.65 14.75 12.64
N VAL A 52 -3.47 14.34 13.61
CA VAL A 52 -4.93 14.20 13.46
C VAL A 52 -5.58 15.54 13.10
N ALA A 53 -5.17 16.63 13.75
CA ALA A 53 -5.68 17.96 13.42
C ALA A 53 -5.34 18.37 11.96
N GLN A 54 -4.12 18.08 11.50
CA GLN A 54 -3.72 18.30 10.11
C GLN A 54 -4.52 17.45 9.13
N MET A 55 -4.75 16.17 9.46
CA MET A 55 -5.56 15.27 8.65
C MET A 55 -6.98 15.78 8.46
N SER A 56 -7.62 16.27 9.52
CA SER A 56 -9.00 16.77 9.50
C SER A 56 -9.17 18.05 8.68
N ALA A 57 -8.11 18.84 8.52
CA ALA A 57 -8.10 20.07 7.72
C ALA A 57 -7.78 19.85 6.23
N ALA A 58 -7.30 18.66 5.86
CA ALA A 58 -6.84 18.33 4.52
C ALA A 58 -7.98 17.83 3.60
N PRO A 59 -7.81 17.85 2.26
CA PRO A 59 -8.68 17.09 1.35
C PRO A 59 -8.53 15.58 1.58
N VAL A 60 -9.46 14.78 1.05
CA VAL A 60 -9.42 13.30 1.19
C VAL A 60 -8.15 12.75 0.57
N ALA A 61 -7.84 13.10 -0.67
CA ALA A 61 -6.62 12.73 -1.36
C ALA A 61 -5.87 14.01 -1.78
N PRO A 62 -4.72 14.35 -1.15
CA PRO A 62 -4.01 15.59 -1.44
C PRO A 62 -3.38 15.65 -2.85
N LEU A 63 -2.81 14.54 -3.32
CA LEU A 63 -2.00 14.47 -4.54
C LEU A 63 -2.35 13.22 -5.41
N PRO A 64 -3.62 13.06 -5.86
CA PRO A 64 -4.03 11.84 -6.56
C PRO A 64 -3.33 11.65 -7.92
N GLY A 65 -3.00 12.73 -8.62
CA GLY A 65 -2.24 12.70 -9.89
C GLY A 65 -0.81 12.21 -9.70
N LEU A 66 -0.11 12.72 -8.67
CA LEU A 66 1.29 12.38 -8.43
C LEU A 66 1.47 10.91 -7.98
N ALA A 67 0.54 10.37 -7.20
CA ALA A 67 0.54 8.95 -6.84
C ALA A 67 0.42 8.06 -8.09
N ASN A 68 -0.40 8.48 -9.08
CA ASN A 68 -0.49 7.79 -10.37
C ASN A 68 0.84 7.82 -11.14
N GLU A 69 1.44 8.99 -11.28
CA GLU A 69 2.71 9.15 -12.00
C GLU A 69 3.84 8.31 -11.38
N GLN A 70 3.94 8.28 -10.07
CA GLN A 70 5.04 7.58 -9.37
C GLN A 70 4.88 6.05 -9.33
N HIS A 71 3.65 5.56 -9.19
CA HIS A 71 3.40 4.13 -8.97
C HIS A 71 2.80 3.40 -10.18
N TYR A 72 2.08 4.12 -11.08
CA TYR A 72 1.22 3.46 -12.06
C TYR A 72 1.55 3.79 -13.52
N GLU A 73 2.47 4.74 -13.79
CA GLU A 73 2.98 4.98 -15.14
C GLU A 73 4.02 3.93 -15.58
N VAL A 74 4.55 3.15 -14.66
CA VAL A 74 5.37 1.99 -15.02
C VAL A 74 4.45 0.91 -15.59
N PRO A 75 4.73 0.43 -16.81
CA PRO A 75 3.85 -0.49 -17.52
C PRO A 75 3.63 -1.80 -16.76
N GLN A 76 2.48 -2.42 -17.02
CA GLN A 76 2.09 -3.70 -16.44
C GLN A 76 3.13 -4.82 -16.60
N GLU A 77 3.95 -4.76 -17.65
CA GLU A 77 5.02 -5.73 -17.93
C GLU A 77 6.09 -5.73 -16.84
N PHE A 78 6.44 -4.55 -16.32
CA PHE A 78 7.36 -4.43 -15.19
C PHE A 78 6.82 -5.15 -13.96
N PHE A 79 5.58 -4.83 -13.57
CA PHE A 79 4.95 -5.47 -12.41
C PHE A 79 4.71 -6.96 -12.64
N GLY A 80 4.45 -7.39 -13.88
CA GLY A 80 4.34 -8.79 -14.25
C GLY A 80 5.65 -9.56 -14.08
N ALA A 81 6.79 -8.90 -14.28
CA ALA A 81 8.11 -9.49 -14.08
C ALA A 81 8.55 -9.48 -12.62
N VAL A 82 8.18 -8.46 -11.85
CA VAL A 82 8.65 -8.25 -10.46
C VAL A 82 7.77 -8.95 -9.43
N LEU A 83 6.45 -8.83 -9.55
CA LEU A 83 5.49 -9.39 -8.60
C LEU A 83 5.27 -10.89 -8.84
N GLY A 84 4.54 -11.53 -7.95
CA GLY A 84 4.07 -12.89 -8.15
C GLY A 84 2.85 -12.98 -9.08
N PRO A 85 2.30 -14.18 -9.30
CA PRO A 85 1.24 -14.43 -10.29
C PRO A 85 -0.07 -13.70 -10.01
N ASN A 86 -0.35 -13.35 -8.75
CA ASN A 86 -1.53 -12.56 -8.39
C ASN A 86 -1.28 -11.06 -8.47
N ARG A 87 -0.11 -10.62 -8.85
CA ARG A 87 0.29 -9.20 -8.96
C ARG A 87 -0.04 -8.37 -7.71
N LYS A 88 0.19 -8.95 -6.55
CA LYS A 88 -0.07 -8.29 -5.27
C LYS A 88 1.05 -7.28 -4.95
N TYR A 89 0.81 -6.01 -5.28
CA TYR A 89 1.74 -4.90 -5.00
C TYR A 89 1.48 -4.31 -3.61
N SER A 90 1.51 -5.19 -2.61
CA SER A 90 1.36 -4.89 -1.18
C SER A 90 1.91 -6.07 -0.37
N SER A 91 2.00 -5.96 0.96
CA SER A 91 2.54 -7.03 1.80
C SER A 91 1.88 -8.38 1.54
N CYS A 92 2.68 -9.43 1.35
CA CYS A 92 2.23 -10.82 1.32
C CYS A 92 2.27 -11.43 2.73
N TYR A 93 1.66 -12.61 2.90
CA TYR A 93 1.64 -13.32 4.18
C TYR A 93 2.31 -14.67 4.06
N TYR A 94 3.38 -14.86 4.80
CA TYR A 94 4.19 -16.08 4.80
C TYR A 94 3.83 -16.94 6.01
N GLU A 95 3.22 -18.09 5.76
CA GLU A 95 2.81 -19.04 6.82
C GLU A 95 4.00 -19.80 7.39
N ASN A 96 5.09 -19.91 6.61
CA ASN A 96 6.35 -20.54 7.05
C ASN A 96 7.56 -19.95 6.28
N GLU A 97 8.76 -20.27 6.74
CA GLU A 97 10.00 -19.70 6.20
C GLU A 97 10.32 -20.14 4.77
N SER A 98 9.90 -21.31 4.34
CA SER A 98 10.18 -21.85 3.00
C SER A 98 9.14 -21.48 1.94
N GLN A 99 8.05 -20.79 2.32
CA GLN A 99 6.95 -20.49 1.42
C GLN A 99 7.40 -19.53 0.30
N PRO A 100 7.15 -19.85 -0.99
CA PRO A 100 7.46 -18.98 -2.11
C PRO A 100 6.46 -17.80 -2.20
N LEU A 101 6.88 -16.73 -2.92
CA LEU A 101 6.08 -15.52 -3.10
C LEU A 101 4.66 -15.80 -3.62
N ALA A 102 4.50 -16.66 -4.62
CA ALA A 102 3.18 -17.01 -5.18
C ALA A 102 2.22 -17.57 -4.13
N ALA A 103 2.70 -18.45 -3.26
CA ALA A 103 1.91 -19.00 -2.17
C ALA A 103 1.65 -17.97 -1.07
N ALA A 104 2.59 -17.07 -0.81
CA ALA A 104 2.42 -15.98 0.16
C ALA A 104 1.42 -14.93 -0.33
N GLU A 105 1.35 -14.63 -1.64
CA GLU A 105 0.29 -13.80 -2.23
C GLU A 105 -1.09 -14.44 -2.02
N ALA A 106 -1.24 -15.73 -2.37
CA ALA A 106 -2.49 -16.45 -2.21
C ALA A 106 -2.95 -16.51 -0.74
N ALA A 107 -2.01 -16.79 0.19
CA ALA A 107 -2.28 -16.78 1.63
C ALA A 107 -2.75 -15.41 2.12
N ALA A 108 -2.10 -14.32 1.66
CA ALA A 108 -2.49 -12.96 2.01
C ALA A 108 -3.89 -12.62 1.51
N LEU A 109 -4.23 -12.97 0.28
CA LEU A 109 -5.55 -12.74 -0.31
C LEU A 109 -6.64 -13.54 0.42
N ARG A 110 -6.39 -14.82 0.72
CA ARG A 110 -7.28 -15.67 1.51
C ARG A 110 -7.53 -15.08 2.89
N VAL A 111 -6.49 -14.74 3.65
CA VAL A 111 -6.60 -14.16 5.00
C VAL A 111 -7.31 -12.80 4.97
N THR A 112 -7.10 -11.99 3.92
CA THR A 112 -7.82 -10.74 3.72
C THR A 112 -9.33 -11.00 3.59
N CYS A 113 -9.73 -11.92 2.74
CA CYS A 113 -11.14 -12.28 2.54
C CYS A 113 -11.78 -12.87 3.83
N GLU A 114 -11.06 -13.73 4.54
CA GLU A 114 -11.49 -14.32 5.82
C GLU A 114 -11.72 -13.23 6.88
N ARG A 115 -10.75 -12.32 7.06
CA ARG A 115 -10.84 -11.24 8.05
C ARG A 115 -11.87 -10.18 7.68
N ALA A 116 -12.11 -9.96 6.40
CA ALA A 116 -13.20 -9.11 5.91
C ALA A 116 -14.59 -9.76 6.09
N GLY A 117 -14.65 -11.04 6.44
CA GLY A 117 -15.90 -11.81 6.55
C GLY A 117 -16.63 -11.93 5.22
N LEU A 118 -15.87 -12.13 4.11
CA LEU A 118 -16.48 -12.34 2.80
C LEU A 118 -17.19 -13.70 2.72
N SER A 119 -18.35 -13.67 2.09
CA SER A 119 -19.15 -14.87 1.76
C SER A 119 -19.66 -14.74 0.34
N ASP A 120 -19.85 -15.87 -0.34
CA ASP A 120 -20.34 -15.85 -1.71
C ASP A 120 -21.79 -15.35 -1.79
N GLY A 121 -22.09 -14.50 -2.77
CA GLY A 121 -23.40 -13.85 -2.97
C GLY A 121 -23.50 -12.44 -2.38
N GLN A 122 -22.42 -11.89 -1.83
CA GLN A 122 -22.38 -10.51 -1.31
C GLN A 122 -22.10 -9.46 -2.39
N ASP A 123 -22.55 -8.24 -2.14
CA ASP A 123 -22.08 -7.04 -2.85
C ASP A 123 -20.82 -6.51 -2.16
N VAL A 124 -19.71 -6.45 -2.88
CA VAL A 124 -18.41 -6.04 -2.34
C VAL A 124 -17.88 -4.83 -3.10
N LEU A 125 -17.41 -3.82 -2.36
CA LEU A 125 -16.70 -2.66 -2.90
C LEU A 125 -15.23 -2.73 -2.48
N GLU A 126 -14.32 -2.68 -3.44
CA GLU A 126 -12.88 -2.54 -3.19
C GLU A 126 -12.43 -1.11 -3.50
N LEU A 127 -11.85 -0.44 -2.50
CA LEU A 127 -11.29 0.90 -2.61
C LEU A 127 -9.78 0.83 -2.83
N GLY A 128 -9.33 1.26 -4.01
CA GLY A 128 -7.92 1.20 -4.39
C GLY A 128 -7.48 -0.18 -4.86
N CYS A 129 -8.03 -0.67 -5.96
CA CYS A 129 -7.81 -2.05 -6.41
C CYS A 129 -6.42 -2.34 -7.03
N GLY A 130 -5.59 -1.32 -7.29
CA GLY A 130 -4.26 -1.49 -7.89
C GLY A 130 -4.32 -2.31 -9.17
N TRP A 131 -3.47 -3.33 -9.30
CA TRP A 131 -3.47 -4.26 -10.44
C TRP A 131 -4.54 -5.37 -10.34
N GLY A 132 -5.54 -5.21 -9.47
CA GLY A 132 -6.67 -6.12 -9.36
C GLY A 132 -6.39 -7.43 -8.63
N SER A 133 -5.31 -7.50 -7.86
CA SER A 133 -4.93 -8.70 -7.13
C SER A 133 -6.09 -9.26 -6.29
N LEU A 134 -6.69 -8.42 -5.44
CA LEU A 134 -7.82 -8.82 -4.60
C LEU A 134 -9.13 -8.87 -5.40
N SER A 135 -9.37 -7.93 -6.34
CA SER A 135 -10.58 -7.93 -7.19
C SER A 135 -10.75 -9.24 -7.97
N LEU A 136 -9.69 -9.66 -8.69
CA LEU A 136 -9.69 -10.89 -9.48
C LEU A 136 -9.77 -12.14 -8.59
N TRP A 137 -9.10 -12.11 -7.43
CA TRP A 137 -9.24 -13.18 -6.43
C TRP A 137 -10.65 -13.32 -5.93
N MET A 138 -11.29 -12.23 -5.52
CA MET A 138 -12.68 -12.24 -5.06
C MET A 138 -13.63 -12.71 -6.14
N ALA A 139 -13.51 -12.19 -7.38
CA ALA A 139 -14.36 -12.58 -8.49
C ALA A 139 -14.26 -14.08 -8.81
N THR A 140 -13.08 -14.68 -8.65
CA THR A 140 -12.83 -16.10 -8.89
C THR A 140 -13.42 -16.99 -7.77
N HIS A 141 -13.18 -16.59 -6.50
CA HIS A 141 -13.52 -17.45 -5.36
C HIS A 141 -14.93 -17.23 -4.80
N TYR A 142 -15.59 -16.14 -5.19
CA TYR A 142 -16.96 -15.80 -4.80
C TYR A 142 -17.80 -15.51 -6.06
N PRO A 143 -18.10 -16.54 -6.89
CA PRO A 143 -18.66 -16.34 -8.22
C PRO A 143 -20.10 -15.79 -8.24
N ARG A 144 -20.85 -15.89 -7.14
CA ARG A 144 -22.19 -15.31 -7.01
C ARG A 144 -22.16 -13.88 -6.43
N SER A 145 -21.03 -13.42 -5.93
CA SER A 145 -20.84 -12.06 -5.42
C SER A 145 -20.72 -11.06 -6.58
N ARG A 146 -21.13 -9.83 -6.35
CA ARG A 146 -20.91 -8.69 -7.25
C ARG A 146 -19.78 -7.83 -6.71
N ILE A 147 -18.69 -7.77 -7.46
CA ILE A 147 -17.49 -7.02 -7.05
C ILE A 147 -17.43 -5.71 -7.82
N THR A 148 -17.42 -4.61 -7.11
CA THR A 148 -17.11 -3.27 -7.65
C THR A 148 -15.74 -2.84 -7.16
N ALA A 149 -14.81 -2.61 -8.07
CA ALA A 149 -13.45 -2.20 -7.77
C ALA A 149 -13.21 -0.77 -8.25
N VAL A 150 -12.51 0.04 -7.44
CA VAL A 150 -12.22 1.44 -7.78
C VAL A 150 -10.72 1.68 -7.86
N SER A 151 -10.26 2.28 -8.93
CA SER A 151 -8.90 2.79 -9.13
C SER A 151 -8.95 4.18 -9.76
N ASN A 152 -7.95 5.01 -9.50
CA ASN A 152 -7.77 6.28 -10.22
C ASN A 152 -6.94 6.13 -11.52
N SER A 153 -6.54 4.90 -11.90
CA SER A 153 -5.71 4.58 -13.06
C SER A 153 -6.50 3.84 -14.14
N SER A 154 -6.56 4.43 -15.33
CA SER A 154 -7.19 3.80 -16.50
C SER A 154 -6.41 2.60 -17.03
N SER A 155 -5.08 2.59 -16.90
CA SER A 155 -4.24 1.46 -17.30
C SER A 155 -4.46 0.24 -16.39
N GLN A 156 -4.62 0.44 -15.10
CA GLN A 156 -4.98 -0.61 -14.16
C GLN A 156 -6.36 -1.19 -14.47
N ARG A 157 -7.34 -0.31 -14.73
CA ARG A 157 -8.68 -0.75 -15.14
C ARG A 157 -8.62 -1.62 -16.39
N ALA A 158 -7.97 -1.15 -17.47
CA ALA A 158 -7.85 -1.89 -18.72
C ALA A 158 -7.21 -3.27 -18.52
N TYR A 159 -6.18 -3.36 -17.68
CA TYR A 159 -5.55 -4.63 -17.32
C TYR A 159 -6.51 -5.56 -16.59
N ILE A 160 -7.22 -5.07 -15.57
CA ILE A 160 -8.16 -5.89 -14.78
C ILE A 160 -9.30 -6.41 -15.65
N GLU A 161 -9.87 -5.54 -16.50
CA GLU A 161 -10.94 -5.92 -17.41
C GLU A 161 -10.48 -6.98 -18.43
N SER A 162 -9.25 -6.87 -18.96
CA SER A 162 -8.64 -7.88 -19.82
C SER A 162 -8.48 -9.22 -19.10
N GLN A 163 -7.97 -9.21 -17.87
CA GLN A 163 -7.78 -10.42 -17.06
C GLN A 163 -9.12 -11.05 -16.64
N ALA A 164 -10.14 -10.26 -16.38
CA ALA A 164 -11.47 -10.74 -16.08
C ALA A 164 -12.10 -11.43 -17.31
N ALA A 165 -11.97 -10.82 -18.49
CA ALA A 165 -12.46 -11.40 -19.76
C ALA A 165 -11.75 -12.72 -20.09
N GLU A 166 -10.40 -12.76 -19.96
CA GLU A 166 -9.60 -13.96 -20.21
C GLU A 166 -10.01 -15.14 -19.29
N ARG A 167 -10.38 -14.83 -18.04
CA ARG A 167 -10.80 -15.84 -17.04
C ARG A 167 -12.31 -16.11 -17.05
N GLY A 168 -13.09 -15.44 -17.90
CA GLY A 168 -14.55 -15.57 -17.95
C GLY A 168 -15.28 -15.06 -16.71
N LEU A 169 -14.72 -14.07 -16.01
CA LEU A 169 -15.28 -13.47 -14.80
C LEU A 169 -16.29 -12.37 -15.19
N ALA A 170 -17.57 -12.62 -15.03
CA ALA A 170 -18.67 -11.68 -15.35
C ALA A 170 -19.17 -10.87 -14.14
N ASN A 171 -18.64 -11.14 -12.95
CA ASN A 171 -19.11 -10.60 -11.67
C ASN A 171 -18.21 -9.48 -11.13
N LEU A 172 -17.32 -8.90 -11.95
CA LEU A 172 -16.40 -7.82 -11.61
C LEU A 172 -16.64 -6.60 -12.48
N GLN A 173 -16.87 -5.45 -11.85
CA GLN A 173 -16.93 -4.13 -12.48
C GLN A 173 -15.80 -3.26 -11.96
N VAL A 174 -15.08 -2.55 -12.85
CA VAL A 174 -14.03 -1.61 -12.47
C VAL A 174 -14.44 -0.18 -12.81
N ILE A 175 -14.31 0.73 -11.83
CA ILE A 175 -14.61 2.16 -11.95
C ILE A 175 -13.29 2.93 -11.86
N THR A 176 -13.03 3.80 -12.83
CA THR A 176 -11.92 4.77 -12.72
C THR A 176 -12.45 6.07 -12.15
N CYS A 177 -12.02 6.42 -10.93
CA CYS A 177 -12.47 7.63 -10.24
C CYS A 177 -11.46 8.10 -9.18
N ASP A 178 -11.33 9.43 -9.04
CA ASP A 178 -10.59 10.04 -7.93
C ASP A 178 -11.42 9.92 -6.64
N MET A 179 -10.77 9.49 -5.55
CA MET A 179 -11.40 9.32 -4.24
C MET A 179 -11.94 10.63 -3.64
N ASN A 180 -11.44 11.78 -4.05
CA ASN A 180 -11.99 13.09 -3.65
C ASN A 180 -13.46 13.25 -4.05
N VAL A 181 -13.82 12.73 -5.23
CA VAL A 181 -15.16 12.88 -5.82
C VAL A 181 -15.94 11.58 -5.95
N PHE A 182 -15.34 10.44 -5.61
CA PHE A 182 -16.00 9.15 -5.73
C PHE A 182 -17.23 9.08 -4.83
N ALA A 183 -18.34 8.65 -5.42
CA ALA A 183 -19.57 8.26 -4.74
C ALA A 183 -19.93 6.85 -5.14
N ALA A 184 -20.14 5.98 -4.17
CA ALA A 184 -20.47 4.59 -4.47
C ALA A 184 -21.85 4.47 -5.13
N PRO A 185 -21.98 3.68 -6.21
CA PRO A 185 -23.25 3.57 -6.96
C PRO A 185 -24.35 2.78 -6.22
N ALA A 186 -23.99 2.09 -5.14
CA ALA A 186 -24.90 1.28 -4.33
C ALA A 186 -24.44 1.19 -2.88
N GLN A 187 -25.17 0.44 -2.07
CA GLN A 187 -24.73 0.02 -0.74
C GLN A 187 -24.19 -1.42 -0.80
N TYR A 188 -23.22 -1.72 0.05
CA TYR A 188 -22.44 -2.94 0.02
C TYR A 188 -22.49 -3.71 1.35
N ASP A 189 -22.41 -5.03 1.25
CA ASP A 189 -22.27 -5.92 2.40
C ASP A 189 -20.86 -5.85 2.98
N ARG A 190 -19.87 -5.70 2.09
CA ARG A 190 -18.45 -5.56 2.47
C ARG A 190 -17.80 -4.44 1.67
N ILE A 191 -17.01 -3.65 2.36
CA ILE A 191 -16.07 -2.72 1.74
C ILE A 191 -14.67 -3.17 2.17
N VAL A 192 -13.75 -3.26 1.23
CA VAL A 192 -12.38 -3.68 1.47
C VAL A 192 -11.40 -2.67 0.90
N SER A 193 -10.28 -2.45 1.58
CA SER A 193 -9.19 -1.61 1.09
C SER A 193 -7.84 -2.17 1.53
N VAL A 194 -6.88 -2.22 0.60
CA VAL A 194 -5.54 -2.73 0.84
C VAL A 194 -4.52 -1.70 0.37
N GLU A 195 -3.75 -1.14 1.32
CA GLU A 195 -2.65 -0.18 1.08
C GLU A 195 -3.06 1.00 0.18
N MET A 196 -4.24 1.59 0.44
CA MET A 196 -4.75 2.77 -0.22
C MET A 196 -4.89 3.95 0.76
N PHE A 197 -5.26 3.68 2.00
CA PHE A 197 -5.52 4.72 3.00
C PHE A 197 -4.28 5.53 3.35
N GLU A 198 -3.09 5.00 3.13
CA GLU A 198 -1.81 5.70 3.27
C GLU A 198 -1.64 6.86 2.29
N HIS A 199 -2.37 6.84 1.18
CA HIS A 199 -2.45 7.93 0.21
C HIS A 199 -3.58 8.92 0.51
N MET A 200 -4.47 8.58 1.46
CA MET A 200 -5.59 9.42 1.88
C MET A 200 -5.21 10.22 3.13
N ARG A 201 -5.64 11.47 3.20
CA ARG A 201 -5.32 12.33 4.34
C ARG A 201 -6.51 12.55 5.27
N ASN A 202 -7.68 12.89 4.76
CA ASN A 202 -8.85 13.11 5.59
C ASN A 202 -9.65 11.81 5.82
N TRP A 203 -9.19 11.04 6.80
CA TRP A 203 -9.84 9.77 7.14
C TRP A 203 -11.21 9.96 7.78
N GLN A 204 -11.45 11.05 8.50
CA GLN A 204 -12.77 11.33 9.09
C GLN A 204 -13.85 11.44 8.02
N VAL A 205 -13.60 12.24 6.98
CA VAL A 205 -14.51 12.37 5.85
C VAL A 205 -14.66 11.05 5.11
N LEU A 206 -13.55 10.35 4.85
CA LEU A 206 -13.59 9.08 4.12
C LEU A 206 -14.31 7.97 4.89
N PHE A 207 -14.11 7.86 6.20
CA PHE A 207 -14.83 6.90 7.06
C PHE A 207 -16.34 7.23 7.11
N GLY A 208 -16.71 8.51 7.12
CA GLY A 208 -18.11 8.93 6.99
C GLY A 208 -18.74 8.48 5.67
N ARG A 209 -18.02 8.64 4.55
CA ARG A 209 -18.47 8.14 3.24
C ARG A 209 -18.60 6.61 3.22
N VAL A 210 -17.59 5.90 3.71
CA VAL A 210 -17.59 4.42 3.81
C VAL A 210 -18.79 3.95 4.63
N ALA A 211 -19.08 4.57 5.76
CA ALA A 211 -20.26 4.25 6.58
C ALA A 211 -21.58 4.42 5.80
N GLY A 212 -21.68 5.48 4.97
CA GLY A 212 -22.85 5.71 4.11
C GLY A 212 -22.99 4.69 2.98
N TRP A 213 -21.89 4.09 2.53
CA TRP A 213 -21.86 3.06 1.49
C TRP A 213 -22.08 1.65 2.03
N LEU A 214 -22.00 1.43 3.35
CA LEU A 214 -22.31 0.15 3.99
C LEU A 214 -23.81 -0.04 4.20
N ARG A 215 -24.29 -1.24 4.00
CA ARG A 215 -25.59 -1.71 4.51
C ARG A 215 -25.58 -1.74 6.03
N ALA A 216 -26.74 -1.90 6.66
CA ALA A 216 -26.87 -1.91 8.12
C ALA A 216 -25.92 -2.91 8.79
N ASP A 217 -25.85 -4.17 8.26
CA ASP A 217 -24.98 -5.22 8.75
C ASP A 217 -23.63 -5.29 8.02
N GLY A 218 -23.32 -4.26 7.23
CA GLY A 218 -22.12 -4.20 6.43
C GLY A 218 -20.85 -4.05 7.28
N ARG A 219 -19.72 -4.49 6.73
CA ARG A 219 -18.39 -4.37 7.35
C ARG A 219 -17.40 -3.71 6.41
N PHE A 220 -16.53 -2.89 6.99
CA PHE A 220 -15.39 -2.32 6.30
C PHE A 220 -14.10 -2.94 6.81
N PHE A 221 -13.35 -3.57 5.91
CA PHE A 221 -12.02 -4.11 6.18
C PHE A 221 -10.96 -3.18 5.60
N MET A 222 -9.98 -2.83 6.43
CA MET A 222 -8.86 -1.97 6.05
C MET A 222 -7.54 -2.67 6.38
N HIS A 223 -6.68 -2.85 5.37
CA HIS A 223 -5.30 -3.28 5.48
C HIS A 223 -4.41 -2.08 5.20
N VAL A 224 -3.61 -1.67 6.15
CA VAL A 224 -2.65 -0.57 6.03
C VAL A 224 -1.32 -0.95 6.67
N PHE A 225 -0.24 -0.41 6.12
CA PHE A 225 1.03 -0.43 6.82
C PHE A 225 1.08 0.68 7.87
N VAL A 226 1.82 0.45 8.96
CA VAL A 226 1.83 1.36 10.10
C VAL A 226 3.20 1.42 10.78
N HIS A 227 3.49 2.55 11.41
CA HIS A 227 4.50 2.65 12.45
C HIS A 227 3.88 2.32 13.81
N ARG A 228 4.67 1.78 14.70
CA ARG A 228 4.24 1.30 16.03
C ARG A 228 3.43 2.31 16.82
N SER A 229 3.85 3.59 16.88
CA SER A 229 3.28 4.56 17.83
C SER A 229 3.03 5.96 17.27
N VAL A 230 3.78 6.41 16.28
CA VAL A 230 3.74 7.80 15.79
C VAL A 230 3.42 7.85 14.32
N PRO A 231 2.35 8.54 13.88
CA PRO A 231 2.10 8.78 12.47
C PRO A 231 3.00 9.91 11.96
N TYR A 232 3.34 9.88 10.65
CA TYR A 232 4.08 10.96 10.00
C TYR A 232 3.81 11.02 8.49
N ALA A 233 3.92 12.22 7.92
CA ALA A 233 3.79 12.41 6.47
C ALA A 233 5.11 12.06 5.75
N PHE A 234 4.98 11.64 4.49
CA PHE A 234 6.10 11.54 3.56
C PHE A 234 6.23 12.87 2.81
N GLU A 235 7.12 13.73 3.33
CA GLU A 235 7.39 15.05 2.77
C GLU A 235 8.77 15.06 2.10
N ASP A 236 8.93 15.81 1.02
CA ASP A 236 10.24 16.06 0.42
C ASP A 236 10.83 17.34 1.03
N SER A 237 11.36 17.22 2.24
CA SER A 237 11.92 18.32 3.01
C SER A 237 13.45 18.41 2.88
N GLY A 238 14.12 17.41 2.32
CA GLY A 238 15.57 17.36 2.27
C GLY A 238 16.18 16.22 1.46
N ALA A 239 17.52 16.15 1.49
CA ALA A 239 18.25 15.12 0.75
C ALA A 239 17.94 13.68 1.21
N ASP A 240 17.50 13.54 2.46
CA ASP A 240 17.21 12.24 3.09
C ASP A 240 15.82 11.70 2.75
N ASP A 241 14.96 12.53 2.12
CA ASP A 241 13.58 12.16 1.73
C ASP A 241 13.49 11.60 0.31
N TRP A 242 14.51 10.81 -0.07
CA TRP A 242 14.61 10.20 -1.40
C TRP A 242 13.37 9.35 -1.76
N MET A 243 12.83 8.58 -0.81
CA MET A 243 11.64 7.76 -0.98
C MET A 243 10.40 8.59 -1.31
N SER A 244 10.17 9.67 -0.57
CA SER A 244 9.08 10.61 -0.81
C SER A 244 9.17 11.21 -2.21
N ARG A 245 10.38 11.63 -2.62
CA ARG A 245 10.62 12.30 -3.91
C ARG A 245 10.30 11.40 -5.11
N HIS A 246 10.67 10.12 -5.06
CA HIS A 246 10.65 9.25 -6.24
C HIS A 246 9.52 8.23 -6.24
N PHE A 247 8.97 7.85 -5.06
CA PHE A 247 8.05 6.73 -4.97
C PHE A 247 6.81 6.96 -4.10
N PHE A 248 6.82 7.90 -3.15
CA PHE A 248 5.70 8.01 -2.20
C PHE A 248 5.38 9.45 -1.79
N SER A 249 5.33 10.37 -2.77
CA SER A 249 4.99 11.78 -2.50
C SER A 249 3.57 11.94 -1.99
N GLY A 250 3.40 12.74 -0.94
CA GLY A 250 2.08 13.07 -0.39
C GLY A 250 1.38 11.96 0.38
N GLY A 251 2.00 10.78 0.50
CA GLY A 251 1.52 9.72 1.36
C GLY A 251 1.86 9.95 2.83
N MET A 252 1.49 9.00 3.66
CA MET A 252 1.79 9.01 5.09
C MET A 252 2.10 7.62 5.62
N MET A 253 2.81 7.56 6.74
CA MET A 253 2.93 6.40 7.61
C MET A 253 1.95 6.59 8.76
N PRO A 254 0.82 5.88 8.79
CA PRO A 254 -0.08 5.90 9.94
C PRO A 254 0.60 5.27 11.17
N SER A 255 0.13 5.59 12.37
CA SER A 255 0.42 4.74 13.53
C SER A 255 -0.63 3.64 13.67
N ASP A 256 -0.26 2.56 14.38
CA ASP A 256 -1.14 1.40 14.61
C ASP A 256 -2.47 1.76 15.31
N GLU A 257 -2.50 2.86 16.04
CA GLU A 257 -3.71 3.33 16.74
C GLU A 257 -4.40 4.51 16.06
N LEU A 258 -3.84 5.03 14.96
CA LEU A 258 -4.41 6.18 14.27
C LEU A 258 -5.87 5.99 13.82
N PRO A 259 -6.30 4.81 13.30
CA PRO A 259 -7.71 4.61 12.91
C PRO A 259 -8.69 4.75 14.07
N LEU A 260 -8.25 4.53 15.32
CA LEU A 260 -9.09 4.64 16.53
C LEU A 260 -9.53 6.07 16.83
N ARG A 261 -8.87 7.06 16.21
CA ARG A 261 -9.17 8.49 16.37
C ARG A 261 -10.39 8.95 15.51
N PHE A 262 -10.87 8.08 14.62
CA PHE A 262 -11.89 8.39 13.62
C PHE A 262 -13.12 7.48 13.72
N GLN A 263 -13.63 7.23 14.95
CA GLN A 263 -14.73 6.30 15.18
C GLN A 263 -16.12 6.96 15.28
N ASP A 264 -16.33 8.13 14.68
CA ASP A 264 -17.64 8.80 14.72
C ASP A 264 -18.69 8.07 13.89
N ALA A 265 -18.33 7.62 12.68
CA ALA A 265 -19.22 6.94 11.76
C ALA A 265 -19.05 5.40 11.73
N LEU A 266 -17.86 4.94 12.06
CA LEU A 266 -17.49 3.53 12.10
C LEU A 266 -17.00 3.13 13.49
N ARG A 267 -17.27 1.90 13.90
CA ARG A 267 -16.77 1.31 15.15
C ARG A 267 -15.85 0.16 14.85
N LEU A 268 -14.66 0.16 15.44
CA LEU A 268 -13.72 -0.98 15.34
C LEU A 268 -14.31 -2.21 16.04
N GLU A 269 -14.34 -3.33 15.33
CA GLU A 269 -14.75 -4.65 15.85
C GLU A 269 -13.56 -5.56 16.12
N SER A 270 -12.57 -5.56 15.22
CA SER A 270 -11.40 -6.44 15.31
C SER A 270 -10.17 -5.80 14.72
N ARG A 271 -9.01 -6.15 15.27
CA ARG A 271 -7.69 -5.74 14.78
C ARG A 271 -6.73 -6.92 14.78
N TRP A 272 -5.94 -7.05 13.73
CA TRP A 272 -4.87 -8.04 13.60
C TRP A 272 -3.59 -7.37 13.12
N ARG A 273 -2.45 -7.98 13.38
CA ARG A 273 -1.14 -7.53 12.92
C ARG A 273 -0.42 -8.63 12.17
N TRP A 274 0.29 -8.25 11.13
CA TRP A 274 1.35 -9.04 10.52
C TRP A 274 2.66 -8.35 10.82
N ASP A 275 3.60 -9.03 11.47
CA ASP A 275 4.90 -8.40 11.76
C ASP A 275 5.60 -7.98 10.45
N GLY A 276 6.51 -7.01 10.54
CA GLY A 276 7.12 -6.41 9.36
C GLY A 276 7.95 -7.40 8.53
N ARG A 277 8.37 -8.55 9.06
CA ARG A 277 9.13 -9.57 8.32
C ARG A 277 8.35 -10.16 7.16
N HIS A 278 7.02 -10.15 7.22
CA HIS A 278 6.20 -10.52 6.05
C HIS A 278 6.46 -9.59 4.87
N TYR A 279 6.50 -8.28 5.14
CA TYR A 279 6.74 -7.29 4.08
C TYR A 279 8.22 -7.23 3.69
N GLU A 280 9.15 -7.39 4.64
CA GLU A 280 10.58 -7.55 4.37
C GLU A 280 10.82 -8.67 3.34
N ARG A 281 10.26 -9.85 3.58
CA ARG A 281 10.36 -11.01 2.68
C ARG A 281 9.73 -10.73 1.32
N THR A 282 8.58 -10.07 1.31
CA THR A 282 7.88 -9.67 0.09
C THR A 282 8.76 -8.75 -0.76
N ALA A 283 9.32 -7.69 -0.17
CA ALA A 283 10.16 -6.74 -0.88
C ALA A 283 11.48 -7.37 -1.37
N ASN A 284 12.08 -8.27 -0.58
CA ASN A 284 13.26 -9.04 -1.01
C ASN A 284 12.94 -10.03 -2.15
N ALA A 285 11.74 -10.63 -2.17
CA ALA A 285 11.30 -11.49 -3.27
C ALA A 285 11.08 -10.69 -4.56
N TRP A 286 10.51 -9.48 -4.47
CA TRP A 286 10.39 -8.58 -5.63
C TRP A 286 11.75 -8.16 -6.17
N LEU A 287 12.71 -7.83 -5.30
CA LEU A 287 14.08 -7.50 -5.70
C LEU A 287 14.75 -8.70 -6.41
N ALA A 288 14.61 -9.89 -5.86
CA ALA A 288 15.16 -11.12 -6.45
C ALA A 288 14.54 -11.40 -7.83
N ASN A 289 13.23 -11.25 -7.99
CA ASN A 289 12.56 -11.39 -9.28
C ASN A 289 13.06 -10.34 -10.28
N MET A 290 13.19 -9.08 -9.86
CA MET A 290 13.71 -8.00 -10.69
C MET A 290 15.11 -8.35 -11.20
N ASP A 291 16.02 -8.76 -10.32
CA ASP A 291 17.39 -9.10 -10.68
C ASP A 291 17.45 -10.32 -11.62
N ALA A 292 16.66 -11.35 -11.35
CA ALA A 292 16.58 -12.56 -12.17
C ALA A 292 16.02 -12.30 -13.59
N ARG A 293 15.10 -11.33 -13.72
CA ARG A 293 14.42 -11.00 -14.99
C ARG A 293 14.91 -9.71 -15.62
N ARG A 294 16.17 -9.36 -15.38
CA ARG A 294 16.75 -8.13 -15.93
C ARG A 294 16.57 -8.00 -17.44
N ALA A 295 16.77 -9.08 -18.18
CA ALA A 295 16.65 -9.06 -19.64
C ALA A 295 15.23 -8.71 -20.14
N GLU A 296 14.19 -9.09 -19.38
CA GLU A 296 12.78 -8.76 -19.67
C GLU A 296 12.45 -7.31 -19.27
N ILE A 297 12.98 -6.86 -18.15
CA ILE A 297 12.65 -5.56 -17.55
C ILE A 297 13.41 -4.42 -18.24
N TRP A 298 14.64 -4.66 -18.67
CA TRP A 298 15.50 -3.61 -19.22
C TRP A 298 14.87 -2.86 -20.41
N PRO A 299 14.31 -3.53 -21.43
CA PRO A 299 13.64 -2.83 -22.54
C PRO A 299 12.40 -2.04 -22.10
N VAL A 300 11.74 -2.46 -21.03
CA VAL A 300 10.61 -1.72 -20.46
C VAL A 300 11.07 -0.40 -19.86
N LEU A 301 12.17 -0.42 -19.09
CA LEU A 301 12.73 0.80 -18.51
C LEU A 301 13.25 1.76 -19.58
N GLU A 302 13.88 1.25 -20.65
CA GLU A 302 14.33 2.08 -21.78
C GLU A 302 13.14 2.76 -22.50
N ARG A 303 12.04 2.05 -22.66
CA ARG A 303 10.81 2.59 -23.28
C ARG A 303 10.17 3.67 -22.41
N VAL A 304 10.17 3.51 -21.10
CA VAL A 304 9.51 4.44 -20.16
C VAL A 304 10.36 5.65 -19.85
N TYR A 305 11.63 5.44 -19.55
CA TYR A 305 12.52 6.48 -19.03
C TYR A 305 13.58 6.96 -20.03
N GLY A 306 13.65 6.30 -21.19
CA GLY A 306 14.71 6.53 -22.19
C GLY A 306 15.99 5.77 -21.89
N VAL A 307 16.77 5.47 -22.96
CA VAL A 307 18.00 4.67 -22.91
C VAL A 307 19.04 5.26 -21.92
N ALA A 308 19.13 6.59 -21.86
CA ALA A 308 20.11 7.28 -20.99
C ALA A 308 19.77 7.14 -19.49
N GLU A 309 18.48 7.14 -19.12
CA GLU A 309 18.01 7.11 -17.73
C GLU A 309 17.67 5.69 -17.24
N ALA A 310 17.48 4.72 -18.13
CA ALA A 310 17.15 3.35 -17.77
C ALA A 310 18.12 2.73 -16.74
N PRO A 311 19.46 2.91 -16.81
CA PRO A 311 20.39 2.40 -15.80
C PRO A 311 20.15 3.01 -14.41
N ARG A 312 19.83 4.30 -14.36
CA ARG A 312 19.52 4.98 -13.10
C ARG A 312 18.21 4.49 -12.49
N TRP A 313 17.17 4.32 -13.31
CA TRP A 313 15.87 3.78 -12.86
C TRP A 313 15.94 2.33 -12.44
N TRP A 314 16.78 1.52 -13.07
CA TRP A 314 17.10 0.19 -12.58
C TRP A 314 17.63 0.22 -11.15
N SER A 315 18.61 1.08 -10.88
CA SER A 315 19.19 1.24 -9.55
C SER A 315 18.18 1.82 -8.55
N ARG A 316 17.33 2.77 -8.98
CA ARG A 316 16.27 3.35 -8.14
C ARG A 316 15.24 2.32 -7.72
N TRP A 317 14.77 1.46 -8.63
CA TRP A 317 13.82 0.40 -8.30
C TRP A 317 14.44 -0.63 -7.34
N ARG A 318 15.68 -1.02 -7.56
CA ARG A 318 16.40 -1.89 -6.62
C ARG A 318 16.52 -1.25 -5.23
N MET A 319 16.90 0.04 -5.18
CA MET A 319 17.01 0.78 -3.92
C MET A 319 15.64 0.91 -3.23
N PHE A 320 14.56 1.11 -3.97
CA PHE A 320 13.20 1.12 -3.45
C PHE A 320 12.84 -0.20 -2.75
N PHE A 321 13.08 -1.34 -3.38
CA PHE A 321 12.82 -2.64 -2.76
C PHE A 321 13.73 -2.92 -1.57
N MET A 322 14.99 -2.52 -1.63
CA MET A 322 15.89 -2.61 -0.47
C MET A 322 15.42 -1.71 0.68
N ALA A 323 14.98 -0.49 0.39
CA ALA A 323 14.47 0.43 1.41
C ALA A 323 13.20 -0.12 2.08
N CYS A 324 12.28 -0.67 1.29
CA CYS A 324 11.11 -1.37 1.84
C CYS A 324 11.53 -2.56 2.71
N ALA A 325 12.43 -3.43 2.23
CA ALA A 325 12.88 -4.58 3.00
C ALA A 325 13.52 -4.19 4.33
N GLU A 326 14.41 -3.20 4.33
CA GLU A 326 15.08 -2.73 5.56
C GLU A 326 14.13 -2.01 6.52
N LEU A 327 13.15 -1.24 6.01
CA LEU A 327 12.12 -0.60 6.82
C LEU A 327 11.29 -1.64 7.58
N TRP A 328 10.72 -2.58 6.83
CA TRP A 328 9.82 -3.57 7.42
C TRP A 328 10.54 -4.60 8.27
N GLY A 329 11.78 -4.97 7.92
CA GLY A 329 12.62 -5.89 8.70
C GLY A 329 13.26 -5.26 9.94
N TYR A 330 13.19 -3.92 10.07
CA TYR A 330 13.88 -3.22 11.16
C TYR A 330 13.41 -3.71 12.53
N ASP A 331 14.38 -3.96 13.43
CA ASP A 331 14.11 -4.49 14.78
C ASP A 331 13.24 -5.78 14.75
N GLY A 332 13.53 -6.68 13.80
CA GLY A 332 12.76 -7.93 13.64
C GLY A 332 11.30 -7.72 13.26
N GLY A 333 10.98 -6.62 12.58
CA GLY A 333 9.62 -6.28 12.15
C GLY A 333 8.72 -5.69 13.24
N GLN A 334 9.31 -5.15 14.32
CA GLN A 334 8.57 -4.69 15.50
C GLN A 334 8.46 -3.15 15.60
N GLN A 335 8.97 -2.40 14.61
CA GLN A 335 8.82 -0.95 14.54
C GLN A 335 7.80 -0.53 13.49
N TRP A 336 7.81 -1.19 12.33
CA TRP A 336 6.85 -1.01 11.25
C TRP A 336 6.26 -2.36 10.86
N TRP A 337 4.95 -2.41 10.63
CA TRP A 337 4.24 -3.63 10.29
C TRP A 337 2.96 -3.36 9.50
N VAL A 338 2.20 -4.40 9.20
CA VAL A 338 0.88 -4.29 8.59
C VAL A 338 -0.18 -4.55 9.64
N SER A 339 -1.16 -3.66 9.70
CA SER A 339 -2.35 -3.85 10.55
C SER A 339 -3.61 -3.99 9.72
N HIS A 340 -4.47 -4.89 10.17
CA HIS A 340 -5.81 -5.09 9.65
C HIS A 340 -6.82 -4.59 10.67
N TYR A 341 -7.84 -3.91 10.18
CA TYR A 341 -8.94 -3.42 10.99
C TYR A 341 -10.25 -3.84 10.33
N LEU A 342 -11.19 -4.32 11.13
CA LEU A 342 -12.56 -4.58 10.73
C LEU A 342 -13.48 -3.62 11.48
N PHE A 343 -14.28 -2.89 10.74
CA PHE A 343 -15.22 -1.92 11.28
C PHE A 343 -16.65 -2.31 10.92
N SER A 344 -17.58 -1.98 11.81
CA SER A 344 -19.01 -1.89 11.52
C SER A 344 -19.46 -0.44 11.45
N ARG A 345 -20.60 -0.23 10.81
CA ARG A 345 -21.28 1.06 10.87
C ARG A 345 -21.70 1.35 12.32
N ARG A 346 -21.47 2.58 12.77
CA ARG A 346 -21.99 3.01 14.06
C ARG A 346 -23.48 3.32 13.92
N GLU A 347 -24.30 2.74 14.77
CA GLU A 347 -25.71 3.08 14.84
C GLU A 347 -25.85 4.55 15.27
N SER A 348 -26.70 5.31 14.59
CA SER A 348 -27.05 6.65 15.04
C SER A 348 -27.72 6.52 16.41
N VAL A 349 -27.15 7.13 17.44
CA VAL A 349 -27.87 7.28 18.71
C VAL A 349 -29.07 8.15 18.41
N THR A 350 -30.24 7.52 18.31
CA THR A 350 -31.55 8.19 18.19
C THR A 350 -31.89 8.90 19.47
#